data_ecdb4911edd974142f95847edd2ef166
#
_entry.id   ecdb4911edd974142f95847edd2ef166
#
_cell.length_a   1.000
_cell.length_b   1.000
_cell.length_c   1.000
_cell.angle_alpha   90.00
_cell.angle_beta   90.00
_cell.angle_gamma   90.00
#
_symmetry.space_group_name_H-M   'P 1'
#
loop_
_entity.id
_entity.type
_entity.pdbx_description
1 polymer ?
#
loop_
_entity_poly.entity_id
_entity_poly.type
_entity_poly.pdbx_seq_one_letter_code
_entity_poly.pdbx_strand_id
1 'polypeptide(L)'
;TVIKVSGEVTKRDEETVNPKLATGMVEVKVDSVEILGPCQQALPFEIAASTQTREDIRLKYRYLDLRNTKIHDNIVLRSKILSYLRRQMEDMGFMEIQTPILTASSPEGARDYLVPSRKHKGKFYALPQAPQQFKQLLMTSGFDRYFQIAPCFRDEDARGDRSPGEFYQLDM
;
A
#
# COMPACT_ATOMS: atom_id res chain seq x y z
N THR A 1 -25.17 0.03 -2.64
CA THR A 1 -25.97 0.77 -3.63
C THR A 1 -25.43 2.18 -3.78
N VAL A 2 -25.27 2.66 -5.01
CA VAL A 2 -24.92 4.05 -5.33
C VAL A 2 -26.19 4.74 -5.80
N ILE A 3 -26.47 5.89 -5.24
CA ILE A 3 -27.65 6.68 -5.57
C ILE A 3 -27.25 8.10 -5.99
N LYS A 4 -28.06 8.70 -6.84
CA LYS A 4 -28.05 10.13 -7.14
C LYS A 4 -29.31 10.73 -6.54
N VAL A 5 -29.14 11.82 -5.82
CA VAL A 5 -30.28 12.57 -5.27
C VAL A 5 -30.29 13.97 -5.84
N SER A 6 -31.47 14.52 -6.06
CA SER A 6 -31.69 15.92 -6.41
C SER A 6 -32.67 16.52 -5.40
N GLY A 7 -32.43 17.75 -4.98
CA GLY A 7 -33.25 18.41 -3.98
C GLY A 7 -32.68 19.73 -3.53
N GLU A 8 -33.29 20.35 -2.54
CA GLU A 8 -32.90 21.61 -1.96
C GLU A 8 -31.98 21.40 -0.77
N VAL A 9 -30.88 22.17 -0.69
CA VAL A 9 -29.98 22.18 0.47
C VAL A 9 -30.57 23.11 1.54
N THR A 10 -30.87 22.54 2.69
CA THR A 10 -31.43 23.27 3.85
C THR A 10 -30.50 23.19 5.05
N LYS A 11 -30.57 24.19 5.93
CA LYS A 11 -29.85 24.16 7.20
C LYS A 11 -30.53 23.17 8.15
N ARG A 12 -29.77 22.35 8.83
CA ARG A 12 -30.26 21.44 9.88
C ARG A 12 -30.70 22.23 11.12
N ASP A 13 -31.71 21.71 11.79
CA ASP A 13 -32.07 22.16 13.11
C ASP A 13 -30.94 21.85 14.11
N GLU A 14 -30.82 22.65 15.19
CA GLU A 14 -29.74 22.52 16.16
C GLU A 14 -29.62 21.09 16.73
N GLU A 15 -30.76 20.40 16.92
CA GLU A 15 -30.81 19.02 17.43
C GLU A 15 -30.31 17.97 16.42
N THR A 16 -30.29 18.27 15.12
CA THR A 16 -29.92 17.34 14.05
C THR A 16 -28.55 17.61 13.44
N VAL A 17 -27.84 18.66 13.89
CA VAL A 17 -26.47 18.94 13.48
C VAL A 17 -25.55 17.78 13.82
N ASN A 18 -24.78 17.28 12.83
CA ASN A 18 -23.83 16.23 13.02
C ASN A 18 -22.37 16.75 12.94
N PRO A 19 -21.71 17.01 14.08
CA PRO A 19 -20.35 17.55 14.10
C PRO A 19 -19.27 16.60 13.54
N LYS A 20 -19.61 15.32 13.31
CA LYS A 20 -18.70 14.32 12.74
C LYS A 20 -18.61 14.41 11.21
N LEU A 21 -19.48 15.17 10.55
CA LEU A 21 -19.49 15.37 9.11
C LEU A 21 -19.04 16.80 8.78
N ALA A 22 -18.20 16.94 7.76
CA ALA A 22 -17.75 18.25 7.27
C ALA A 22 -18.94 19.14 6.82
N THR A 23 -20.01 18.52 6.32
CA THR A 23 -21.26 19.18 5.89
C THR A 23 -22.41 18.95 6.86
N GLY A 24 -22.10 18.61 8.11
CA GLY A 24 -23.10 18.22 9.10
C GLY A 24 -24.07 19.29 9.56
N MET A 25 -23.87 20.56 9.17
CA MET A 25 -24.78 21.69 9.43
C MET A 25 -25.91 21.81 8.40
N VAL A 26 -25.80 21.10 7.30
CA VAL A 26 -26.79 21.14 6.21
C VAL A 26 -27.29 19.73 5.87
N GLU A 27 -28.45 19.68 5.24
CA GLU A 27 -29.02 18.46 4.69
C GLU A 27 -29.67 18.74 3.35
N VAL A 28 -29.93 17.67 2.60
CA VAL A 28 -30.64 17.76 1.31
C VAL A 28 -32.08 17.29 1.53
N LYS A 29 -33.03 18.20 1.35
CA LYS A 29 -34.44 17.83 1.22
C LYS A 29 -34.64 17.24 -0.16
N VAL A 30 -34.81 15.93 -0.23
CA VAL A 30 -34.74 15.18 -1.48
C VAL A 30 -36.08 15.26 -2.23
N ASP A 31 -36.02 15.72 -3.48
CA ASP A 31 -37.19 15.71 -4.42
C ASP A 31 -37.20 14.44 -5.27
N SER A 32 -36.01 13.94 -5.68
CA SER A 32 -35.94 12.72 -6.49
C SER A 32 -34.69 11.90 -6.16
N VAL A 33 -34.82 10.57 -6.32
CA VAL A 33 -33.72 9.59 -6.09
C VAL A 33 -33.63 8.70 -7.33
N GLU A 34 -32.41 8.57 -7.86
CA GLU A 34 -32.05 7.66 -8.94
C GLU A 34 -31.04 6.63 -8.45
N ILE A 35 -31.27 5.34 -8.69
CA ILE A 35 -30.31 4.28 -8.37
C ILE A 35 -29.35 4.13 -9.53
N LEU A 36 -28.09 4.54 -9.35
CA LEU A 36 -27.02 4.44 -10.36
C LEU A 36 -26.34 3.06 -10.37
N GLY A 37 -26.24 2.41 -9.20
CA GLY A 37 -25.61 1.11 -9.07
C GLY A 37 -26.20 0.34 -7.89
N PRO A 38 -27.09 -0.66 -8.14
CA PRO A 38 -27.67 -1.46 -7.07
C PRO A 38 -26.63 -2.41 -6.46
N CYS A 39 -26.64 -2.55 -5.14
CA CYS A 39 -25.94 -3.62 -4.47
C CYS A 39 -26.80 -4.88 -4.51
N GLN A 40 -26.33 -5.89 -5.27
CA GLN A 40 -27.10 -7.12 -5.48
C GLN A 40 -26.88 -8.17 -4.40
N GLN A 41 -25.77 -8.07 -3.64
CA GLN A 41 -25.41 -9.05 -2.62
C GLN A 41 -25.08 -8.34 -1.30
N ALA A 42 -25.34 -9.03 -0.19
CA ALA A 42 -24.89 -8.56 1.11
C ALA A 42 -23.36 -8.55 1.18
N LEU A 43 -22.79 -7.52 1.81
CA LEU A 43 -21.35 -7.46 2.05
C LEU A 43 -20.95 -8.57 3.05
N PRO A 44 -19.75 -9.15 2.90
CA PRO A 44 -19.26 -10.21 3.80
C PRO A 44 -19.05 -9.72 5.25
N PHE A 45 -18.97 -8.42 5.45
CA PHE A 45 -18.87 -7.75 6.75
C PHE A 45 -19.23 -6.26 6.61
N GLU A 46 -19.57 -5.65 7.72
CA GLU A 46 -19.75 -4.20 7.80
C GLU A 46 -18.40 -3.49 7.70
N ILE A 47 -18.27 -2.54 6.77
CA ILE A 47 -17.00 -1.84 6.49
C ILE A 47 -16.49 -1.11 7.73
N ALA A 48 -17.36 -0.40 8.45
CA ALA A 48 -16.98 0.36 9.64
C ALA A 48 -16.45 -0.54 10.78
N ALA A 49 -16.97 -1.77 10.87
CA ALA A 49 -16.59 -2.77 11.87
C ALA A 49 -15.61 -3.83 11.35
N SER A 50 -15.01 -3.65 10.17
CA SER A 50 -14.17 -4.67 9.53
C SER A 50 -13.03 -5.17 10.41
N THR A 51 -12.44 -4.31 11.25
CA THR A 51 -11.35 -4.67 12.17
C THR A 51 -11.74 -5.71 13.23
N GLN A 52 -13.05 -5.94 13.45
CA GLN A 52 -13.58 -6.97 14.35
C GLN A 52 -13.85 -8.30 13.62
N THR A 53 -13.78 -8.29 12.28
CA THR A 53 -13.97 -9.48 11.45
C THR A 53 -12.70 -10.31 11.43
N ARG A 54 -12.83 -11.64 11.29
CA ARG A 54 -11.71 -12.57 11.17
C ARG A 54 -10.79 -12.16 10.01
N GLU A 55 -9.48 -12.30 10.24
CA GLU A 55 -8.45 -11.83 9.30
C GLU A 55 -8.54 -12.54 7.93
N ASP A 56 -8.82 -13.84 7.91
CA ASP A 56 -8.97 -14.61 6.68
C ASP A 56 -10.06 -14.04 5.76
N ILE A 57 -11.18 -13.61 6.33
CA ILE A 57 -12.29 -12.98 5.59
C ILE A 57 -11.88 -11.57 5.11
N ARG A 58 -11.22 -10.80 5.97
CA ARG A 58 -10.71 -9.45 5.62
C ARG A 58 -9.69 -9.50 4.50
N LEU A 59 -8.77 -10.46 4.52
CA LEU A 59 -7.77 -10.66 3.47
C LEU A 59 -8.41 -11.11 2.16
N LYS A 60 -9.39 -12.00 2.20
CA LYS A 60 -10.16 -12.42 1.01
C LYS A 60 -10.88 -11.25 0.33
N TYR A 61 -11.44 -10.34 1.11
CA TYR A 61 -12.16 -9.17 0.63
C TYR A 61 -11.41 -7.87 0.95
N ARG A 62 -10.10 -7.87 0.75
CA ARG A 62 -9.19 -6.78 1.15
C ARG A 62 -9.61 -5.42 0.63
N TYR A 63 -10.15 -5.34 -0.59
CA TYR A 63 -10.66 -4.12 -1.20
C TYR A 63 -11.83 -3.48 -0.42
N LEU A 64 -12.63 -4.27 0.31
CA LEU A 64 -13.65 -3.76 1.22
C LEU A 64 -13.06 -3.33 2.56
N ASP A 65 -12.14 -4.12 3.11
CA ASP A 65 -11.45 -3.83 4.37
C ASP A 65 -10.65 -2.50 4.29
N LEU A 66 -10.03 -2.22 3.15
CA LEU A 66 -9.31 -0.96 2.90
C LEU A 66 -10.24 0.28 2.88
N ARG A 67 -11.56 0.11 2.83
CA ARG A 67 -12.53 1.21 2.97
C ARG A 67 -12.82 1.58 4.43
N ASN A 68 -12.41 0.75 5.39
CA ASN A 68 -12.45 1.12 6.80
C ASN A 68 -11.48 2.29 7.03
N THR A 69 -11.95 3.37 7.64
CA THR A 69 -11.18 4.61 7.81
C THR A 69 -9.83 4.36 8.49
N LYS A 70 -9.80 3.57 9.55
CA LYS A 70 -8.56 3.25 10.29
C LYS A 70 -7.54 2.51 9.41
N ILE A 71 -7.99 1.57 8.59
CA ILE A 71 -7.11 0.81 7.69
C ILE A 71 -6.64 1.69 6.53
N HIS A 72 -7.56 2.47 5.96
CA HIS A 72 -7.26 3.45 4.91
C HIS A 72 -6.21 4.45 5.37
N ASP A 73 -6.36 5.03 6.57
CA ASP A 73 -5.45 6.03 7.12
C ASP A 73 -4.04 5.49 7.30
N ASN A 74 -3.87 4.20 7.64
CA ASN A 74 -2.55 3.55 7.70
C ASN A 74 -1.86 3.55 6.33
N ILE A 75 -2.61 3.29 5.24
CA ILE A 75 -2.06 3.32 3.88
C ILE A 75 -1.69 4.74 3.46
N VAL A 76 -2.54 5.71 3.79
CA VAL A 76 -2.26 7.14 3.55
C VAL A 76 -1.03 7.59 4.33
N LEU A 77 -0.90 7.19 5.61
CA LEU A 77 0.26 7.49 6.43
C LEU A 77 1.55 6.90 5.82
N ARG A 78 1.51 5.62 5.41
CA ARG A 78 2.64 4.98 4.72
C ARG A 78 3.07 5.77 3.49
N SER A 79 2.13 6.19 2.65
CA SER A 79 2.41 7.00 1.45
C SER A 79 3.09 8.32 1.80
N LYS A 80 2.60 9.02 2.84
CA LYS A 80 3.20 10.27 3.33
C LYS A 80 4.62 10.06 3.87
N ILE A 81 4.86 8.98 4.61
CA ILE A 81 6.19 8.63 5.13
C ILE A 81 7.17 8.40 3.97
N LEU A 82 6.79 7.61 2.96
CA LEU A 82 7.65 7.36 1.80
C LEU A 82 7.99 8.66 1.04
N SER A 83 7.01 9.53 0.84
CA SER A 83 7.24 10.84 0.20
C SER A 83 8.14 11.75 1.03
N TYR A 84 8.00 11.71 2.35
CA TYR A 84 8.86 12.45 3.26
C TYR A 84 10.31 11.94 3.21
N LEU A 85 10.51 10.61 3.29
CA LEU A 85 11.84 9.99 3.22
C LEU A 85 12.56 10.37 1.93
N ARG A 86 11.89 10.30 0.77
CA ARG A 86 12.49 10.71 -0.51
C ARG A 86 12.97 12.15 -0.48
N ARG A 87 12.12 13.08 -0.06
CA ARG A 87 12.51 14.51 0.04
C ARG A 87 13.69 14.70 0.97
N GLN A 88 13.69 14.06 2.14
CA GLN A 88 14.82 14.18 3.08
C GLN A 88 16.12 13.65 2.50
N MET A 89 16.10 12.55 1.76
CA MET A 89 17.29 12.01 1.12
C MET A 89 17.77 12.93 -0.02
N GLU A 90 16.88 13.44 -0.84
CA GLU A 90 17.20 14.41 -1.90
C GLU A 90 17.78 15.72 -1.32
N ASP A 91 17.18 16.26 -0.26
CA ASP A 91 17.64 17.47 0.43
C ASP A 91 19.05 17.29 1.03
N MET A 92 19.42 16.06 1.43
CA MET A 92 20.77 15.69 1.87
C MET A 92 21.74 15.45 0.70
N GLY A 93 21.28 15.60 -0.55
CA GLY A 93 22.07 15.42 -1.76
C GLY A 93 22.24 13.98 -2.21
N PHE A 94 21.39 13.06 -1.75
CA PHE A 94 21.33 11.69 -2.26
C PHE A 94 20.50 11.62 -3.54
N MET A 95 20.87 10.70 -4.43
CA MET A 95 20.18 10.42 -5.69
C MET A 95 19.43 9.10 -5.61
N GLU A 96 18.14 9.09 -5.90
CA GLU A 96 17.35 7.83 -5.97
C GLU A 96 17.69 7.08 -7.26
N ILE A 97 18.27 5.89 -7.13
CA ILE A 97 18.61 5.02 -8.27
C ILE A 97 17.98 3.65 -8.01
N GLN A 98 17.08 3.22 -8.88
CA GLN A 98 16.49 1.91 -8.82
C GLN A 98 17.41 0.85 -9.46
N THR A 99 17.56 -0.28 -8.77
CA THR A 99 18.37 -1.41 -9.22
C THR A 99 17.49 -2.54 -9.74
N PRO A 100 18.03 -3.45 -10.59
CA PRO A 100 17.28 -4.58 -11.13
C PRO A 100 16.72 -5.50 -10.05
N ILE A 101 15.47 -5.98 -10.27
CA ILE A 101 14.81 -6.96 -9.39
C ILE A 101 15.09 -8.40 -9.86
N LEU A 102 15.12 -8.65 -11.17
CA LEU A 102 15.54 -9.95 -11.70
C LEU A 102 17.07 -9.99 -11.78
N THR A 103 17.69 -10.68 -10.85
CA THR A 103 19.15 -10.71 -10.69
C THR A 103 19.67 -12.14 -10.59
N ALA A 104 20.96 -12.30 -10.39
CA ALA A 104 21.57 -13.58 -10.02
C ALA A 104 21.45 -13.79 -8.49
N SER A 105 21.51 -15.05 -8.08
CA SER A 105 21.60 -15.41 -6.66
C SER A 105 22.81 -14.74 -6.01
N SER A 106 22.60 -14.20 -4.82
CA SER A 106 23.66 -13.58 -4.02
C SER A 106 23.82 -14.29 -2.67
N PRO A 107 25.05 -14.46 -2.16
CA PRO A 107 25.31 -15.21 -0.93
C PRO A 107 25.05 -14.35 0.32
N GLU A 108 23.88 -13.74 0.45
CA GLU A 108 23.57 -12.83 1.57
C GLU A 108 22.98 -13.52 2.81
N GLY A 109 22.95 -14.87 2.83
CA GLY A 109 22.64 -15.66 4.01
C GLY A 109 21.20 -16.14 4.14
N ALA A 110 20.22 -15.53 3.47
CA ALA A 110 18.85 -16.03 3.37
C ALA A 110 18.67 -16.94 2.15
N ARG A 111 17.53 -17.63 2.05
CA ARG A 111 17.16 -18.36 0.83
C ARG A 111 16.55 -17.42 -0.20
N ASP A 112 16.93 -17.60 -1.46
CA ASP A 112 16.42 -16.82 -2.58
C ASP A 112 15.07 -17.34 -3.06
N TYR A 113 14.19 -16.41 -3.44
CA TYR A 113 13.09 -16.75 -4.35
C TYR A 113 13.63 -16.87 -5.77
N LEU A 114 13.40 -18.01 -6.42
CA LEU A 114 13.89 -18.29 -7.77
C LEU A 114 12.79 -18.14 -8.80
N VAL A 115 13.11 -17.48 -9.91
CA VAL A 115 12.21 -17.29 -11.06
C VAL A 115 12.78 -18.07 -12.27
N PRO A 116 12.09 -19.12 -12.76
CA PRO A 116 12.58 -19.88 -13.90
C PRO A 116 12.68 -19.02 -15.17
N SER A 117 13.80 -19.14 -15.89
CA SER A 117 13.98 -18.45 -17.16
C SER A 117 13.35 -19.23 -18.30
N ARG A 118 12.39 -18.64 -19.02
CA ARG A 118 11.84 -19.23 -20.26
C ARG A 118 12.83 -19.20 -21.41
N LYS A 119 13.69 -18.16 -21.45
CA LYS A 119 14.67 -17.95 -22.51
C LYS A 119 15.88 -18.89 -22.40
N HIS A 120 16.28 -19.21 -21.16
CA HIS A 120 17.45 -20.03 -20.86
C HIS A 120 17.01 -21.26 -20.08
N LYS A 121 16.84 -22.40 -20.76
CA LYS A 121 16.43 -23.67 -20.14
C LYS A 121 17.38 -24.07 -19.01
N GLY A 122 16.84 -24.46 -17.87
CA GLY A 122 17.61 -24.90 -16.71
C GLY A 122 18.29 -23.76 -15.92
N LYS A 123 18.05 -22.48 -16.28
CA LYS A 123 18.55 -21.33 -15.55
C LYS A 123 17.43 -20.58 -14.85
N PHE A 124 17.79 -19.87 -13.79
CA PHE A 124 16.88 -19.12 -12.92
C PHE A 124 17.42 -17.70 -12.72
N TYR A 125 16.50 -16.76 -12.55
CA TYR A 125 16.77 -15.50 -11.90
C TYR A 125 16.49 -15.66 -10.41
N ALA A 126 17.14 -14.85 -9.57
CA ALA A 126 16.80 -14.69 -8.16
C ALA A 126 16.15 -13.33 -7.93
N LEU A 127 15.24 -13.24 -6.96
CA LEU A 127 14.77 -11.97 -6.43
C LEU A 127 15.78 -11.45 -5.39
N PRO A 128 16.06 -10.13 -5.33
CA PRO A 128 17.12 -9.60 -4.48
C PRO A 128 16.75 -9.69 -3.00
N GLN A 129 17.69 -10.15 -2.18
CA GLN A 129 17.57 -10.12 -0.72
C GLN A 129 17.86 -8.72 -0.18
N ALA A 130 18.75 -8.01 -0.83
CA ALA A 130 19.10 -6.60 -0.66
C ALA A 130 19.86 -6.12 -1.90
N PRO A 131 19.91 -4.80 -2.21
CA PRO A 131 20.63 -4.28 -3.38
C PRO A 131 22.13 -4.11 -3.16
N GLN A 132 22.76 -4.86 -2.25
CA GLN A 132 24.12 -4.64 -1.78
C GLN A 132 25.17 -4.65 -2.89
N GLN A 133 25.11 -5.60 -3.82
CA GLN A 133 26.07 -5.68 -4.92
C GLN A 133 25.92 -4.49 -5.89
N PHE A 134 24.70 -4.10 -6.20
CA PHE A 134 24.43 -2.94 -7.05
C PHE A 134 24.84 -1.64 -6.39
N LYS A 135 24.62 -1.49 -5.07
CA LYS A 135 25.09 -0.35 -4.31
C LYS A 135 26.61 -0.19 -4.42
N GLN A 136 27.36 -1.26 -4.24
CA GLN A 136 28.83 -1.24 -4.40
C GLN A 136 29.26 -0.84 -5.81
N LEU A 137 28.59 -1.34 -6.84
CA LEU A 137 28.84 -0.96 -8.23
C LEU A 137 28.55 0.52 -8.48
N LEU A 138 27.45 1.04 -7.94
CA LEU A 138 27.09 2.46 -8.05
C LEU A 138 28.14 3.35 -7.36
N MET A 139 28.59 2.99 -6.16
CA MET A 139 29.66 3.72 -5.46
C MET A 139 30.95 3.77 -6.28
N THR A 140 31.39 2.62 -6.84
CA THR A 140 32.59 2.56 -7.69
C THR A 140 32.42 3.27 -9.03
N SER A 141 31.17 3.51 -9.45
CA SER A 141 30.83 4.26 -10.67
C SER A 141 30.73 5.78 -10.44
N GLY A 142 31.03 6.26 -9.22
CA GLY A 142 31.04 7.67 -8.89
C GLY A 142 29.70 8.24 -8.37
N PHE A 143 28.74 7.38 -8.00
CA PHE A 143 27.52 7.81 -7.33
C PHE A 143 27.70 7.76 -5.81
N ASP A 144 28.39 8.74 -5.25
CA ASP A 144 28.81 8.76 -3.84
C ASP A 144 27.65 8.83 -2.83
N ARG A 145 26.51 9.33 -3.27
CA ARG A 145 25.29 9.49 -2.46
C ARG A 145 24.09 8.89 -3.18
N TYR A 146 23.99 7.59 -3.07
CA TYR A 146 22.88 6.79 -3.61
C TYR A 146 21.88 6.48 -2.51
N PHE A 147 20.60 6.42 -2.87
CA PHE A 147 19.58 5.73 -2.07
C PHE A 147 18.52 5.10 -2.96
N GLN A 148 17.78 4.17 -2.41
CA GLN A 148 16.50 3.70 -2.97
C GLN A 148 15.58 3.15 -1.87
N ILE A 149 14.28 3.12 -2.13
CA ILE A 149 13.32 2.33 -1.36
C ILE A 149 13.24 0.98 -2.06
N ALA A 150 14.11 0.06 -1.67
CA ALA A 150 14.35 -1.20 -2.36
C ALA A 150 13.34 -2.29 -1.95
N PRO A 151 12.68 -2.97 -2.90
CA PRO A 151 11.98 -4.22 -2.60
C PRO A 151 13.01 -5.32 -2.32
N CYS A 152 12.82 -6.01 -1.20
CA CYS A 152 13.69 -7.10 -0.74
C CYS A 152 12.86 -8.35 -0.51
N PHE A 153 13.44 -9.51 -0.82
CA PHE A 153 12.76 -10.80 -0.82
C PHE A 153 13.62 -11.84 -0.08
N ARG A 154 13.02 -12.56 0.86
CA ARG A 154 13.70 -13.63 1.58
C ARG A 154 12.75 -14.82 1.74
N ASP A 155 13.12 -15.98 1.21
CA ASP A 155 12.35 -17.22 1.33
C ASP A 155 12.66 -17.89 2.67
N GLU A 156 12.20 -17.27 3.73
CA GLU A 156 12.34 -17.72 5.11
C GLU A 156 10.96 -17.92 5.74
N ASP A 157 10.92 -18.61 6.88
CA ASP A 157 9.70 -18.83 7.63
C ASP A 157 9.11 -17.48 8.07
N ALA A 158 8.09 -17.05 7.34
CA ALA A 158 7.41 -15.79 7.60
C ALA A 158 6.73 -15.83 8.98
N ARG A 159 7.05 -14.83 9.81
CA ARG A 159 6.27 -14.52 11.00
C ARG A 159 5.33 -13.39 10.66
N GLY A 160 4.02 -13.61 10.78
CA GLY A 160 2.99 -12.67 10.33
C GLY A 160 3.10 -11.26 10.91
N ASP A 161 3.84 -11.10 12.02
CA ASP A 161 4.02 -9.83 12.71
C ASP A 161 5.35 -9.13 12.43
N ARG A 162 6.36 -9.80 11.83
CA ARG A 162 7.69 -9.18 11.74
C ARG A 162 8.65 -9.63 10.63
N SER A 163 8.33 -10.63 9.85
CA SER A 163 9.24 -11.15 8.81
C SER A 163 8.46 -11.61 7.59
N PRO A 164 7.80 -10.68 6.85
CA PRO A 164 7.18 -11.02 5.59
C PRO A 164 8.27 -11.42 4.57
N GLY A 165 7.97 -12.37 3.69
CA GLY A 165 8.89 -12.81 2.63
C GLY A 165 9.25 -11.69 1.64
N GLU A 166 8.42 -10.63 1.56
CA GLU A 166 8.64 -9.40 0.80
C GLU A 166 8.54 -8.19 1.74
N PHE A 167 9.53 -7.31 1.68
CA PHE A 167 9.56 -6.07 2.45
C PHE A 167 10.35 -4.98 1.72
N TYR A 168 10.28 -3.75 2.23
CA TYR A 168 10.99 -2.61 1.64
C TYR A 168 12.04 -2.08 2.61
N GLN A 169 13.21 -1.73 2.08
CA GLN A 169 14.29 -1.07 2.82
C GLN A 169 14.56 0.31 2.24
N LEU A 170 14.78 1.29 3.10
CA LEU A 170 15.54 2.47 2.72
C LEU A 170 17.01 2.05 2.71
N ASP A 171 17.55 1.88 1.52
CA ASP A 171 18.96 1.51 1.28
C ASP A 171 19.76 2.73 0.84
N MET A 172 20.94 2.95 1.42
CA MET A 172 21.81 4.09 1.15
C MET A 172 23.26 3.80 1.44
#